data_61730856afb8554d537a9c4e4fadcd69
#
_entry.id   61730856afb8554d537a9c4e4fadcd69
#
_cell.length_a   1.000
_cell.length_b   1.000
_cell.length_c   1.000
_cell.angle_alpha   90.00
_cell.angle_beta   90.00
_cell.angle_gamma   90.00
#
_symmetry.space_group_name_H-M   'P 1'
#
loop_
_entity.id
_entity.type
_entity.pdbx_description
1 polymer ?
#
loop_
_entity_poly.entity_id
_entity_poly.type
_entity_poly.pdbx_seq_one_letter_code
_entity_poly.pdbx_strand_id
1 'polypeptide(L)'
;KSYKKGGIVMKHNVKKIFALLISLCLILASSMTVFAADTNGEFNAEKYAAEELNTWAEENGIGVRFENFHITPINDNISDAEIEASVRSYVEMMKTAMDSMSIRVTPLPTTRATGTYTASVESMIPAIGWGYIKQDFKATVSSSKISSVSLVGSSYDTGFTLGSWEPNYSWSEISSNKQFCQIHMKGTINYLWEGLNISKDCTFLDTFKASGSTLVDSTYLDWPD
;
A
#
# COMPACT_ATOMS: atom_id res chain seq x y z
N LYS A 1 42.01 -1.29 -44.52
CA LYS A 1 40.69 -0.96 -43.93
C LYS A 1 40.87 -0.81 -42.42
N SER A 2 40.80 0.41 -41.95
CA SER A 2 41.00 0.81 -40.55
C SER A 2 39.62 0.78 -39.83
N TYR A 3 39.51 0.01 -38.73
CA TYR A 3 38.33 0.03 -37.85
C TYR A 3 38.58 1.06 -36.73
N LYS A 4 37.83 2.16 -36.73
CA LYS A 4 37.76 3.11 -35.61
C LYS A 4 36.94 2.50 -34.48
N LYS A 5 37.59 2.30 -33.32
CA LYS A 5 36.90 2.00 -32.04
C LYS A 5 36.15 3.25 -31.57
N GLY A 6 34.81 3.15 -31.55
CA GLY A 6 33.95 4.13 -30.88
C GLY A 6 34.04 3.95 -29.36
N GLY A 7 34.73 4.85 -28.68
CA GLY A 7 34.76 4.94 -27.22
C GLY A 7 33.45 5.52 -26.71
N ILE A 8 32.70 4.74 -25.92
CA ILE A 8 31.45 5.14 -25.32
C ILE A 8 31.71 6.14 -24.19
N VAL A 9 31.22 7.37 -24.39
CA VAL A 9 31.22 8.44 -23.37
C VAL A 9 30.14 8.15 -22.32
N MET A 10 30.41 7.20 -21.40
CA MET A 10 29.49 6.83 -20.33
C MET A 10 29.90 7.35 -18.93
N LYS A 11 30.99 8.13 -18.84
CA LYS A 11 31.55 8.58 -17.54
C LYS A 11 30.93 9.86 -16.95
N HIS A 12 30.15 10.62 -17.72
CA HIS A 12 29.67 11.93 -17.25
C HIS A 12 28.29 11.86 -16.56
N ASN A 13 27.47 10.88 -16.91
CA ASN A 13 26.12 10.77 -16.36
C ASN A 13 26.07 10.10 -14.97
N VAL A 14 26.99 9.18 -14.67
CA VAL A 14 27.07 8.50 -13.37
C VAL A 14 27.39 9.48 -12.24
N LYS A 15 28.28 10.46 -12.48
CA LYS A 15 28.60 11.49 -11.47
C LYS A 15 27.42 12.44 -11.20
N LYS A 16 26.60 12.73 -12.21
CA LYS A 16 25.39 13.55 -12.03
C LYS A 16 24.29 12.82 -11.27
N ILE A 17 24.11 11.52 -11.51
CA ILE A 17 23.17 10.68 -10.79
C ILE A 17 23.58 10.51 -9.32
N PHE A 18 24.89 10.35 -9.05
CA PHE A 18 25.40 10.26 -7.68
C PHE A 18 25.28 11.58 -6.92
N ALA A 19 25.53 12.72 -7.59
CA ALA A 19 25.33 14.05 -7.01
C ALA A 19 23.84 14.35 -6.73
N LEU A 20 22.93 13.86 -7.56
CA LEU A 20 21.48 14.00 -7.37
C LEU A 20 20.98 13.15 -6.20
N LEU A 21 21.49 11.93 -6.04
CA LEU A 21 21.20 11.05 -4.90
C LEU A 21 21.69 11.63 -3.56
N ILE A 22 22.91 12.18 -3.53
CA ILE A 22 23.46 12.83 -2.33
C ILE A 22 22.68 14.12 -2.00
N SER A 23 22.27 14.89 -3.01
CA SER A 23 21.44 16.09 -2.84
C SER A 23 20.04 15.74 -2.32
N LEU A 24 19.46 14.64 -2.75
CA LEU A 24 18.16 14.15 -2.27
C LEU A 24 18.23 13.70 -0.82
N CYS A 25 19.32 13.00 -0.42
CA CYS A 25 19.55 12.63 0.98
C CYS A 25 19.77 13.86 1.90
N LEU A 26 20.40 14.93 1.40
CA LEU A 26 20.63 16.17 2.17
C LEU A 26 19.35 17.01 2.29
N ILE A 27 18.43 16.96 1.33
CA ILE A 27 17.13 17.65 1.39
C ILE A 27 16.21 16.94 2.37
N LEU A 28 16.25 15.62 2.47
CA LEU A 28 15.50 14.84 3.48
C LEU A 28 15.99 15.09 4.91
N ALA A 29 17.27 15.45 5.09
CA ALA A 29 17.81 15.79 6.40
C ALA A 29 17.45 17.21 6.88
N SER A 30 16.90 18.08 6.04
CA SER A 30 16.62 19.50 6.38
C SER A 30 15.15 19.84 6.58
N SER A 31 14.22 18.90 6.38
CA SER A 31 12.80 19.08 6.67
C SER A 31 12.40 18.51 8.05
N MET A 32 13.23 18.68 9.08
CA MET A 32 12.74 18.56 10.46
C MET A 32 11.81 19.75 10.73
N THR A 33 10.56 19.63 10.34
CA THR A 33 9.50 20.43 10.97
C THR A 33 9.46 19.97 12.42
N VAL A 34 9.94 20.83 13.29
CA VAL A 34 9.74 20.73 14.74
C VAL A 34 8.22 20.83 14.95
N PHE A 35 7.51 19.71 14.92
CA PHE A 35 6.21 19.64 15.55
C PHE A 35 6.45 19.81 17.05
N ALA A 36 5.78 20.79 17.64
CA ALA A 36 5.85 21.07 19.05
C ALA A 36 5.67 19.76 19.83
N ALA A 37 6.74 19.32 20.49
CA ALA A 37 6.65 18.29 21.50
C ALA A 37 5.62 18.76 22.51
N ASP A 38 4.57 17.98 22.70
CA ASP A 38 3.65 18.15 23.81
C ASP A 38 4.51 18.05 25.07
N THR A 39 4.60 19.15 25.80
CA THR A 39 5.55 19.31 26.89
C THR A 39 5.13 18.47 28.07
N ASN A 40 5.49 17.19 28.06
CA ASN A 40 5.54 16.16 29.11
C ASN A 40 5.15 14.74 28.63
N GLY A 41 5.13 14.44 27.34
CA GLY A 41 4.76 13.13 26.83
C GLY A 41 5.95 12.41 26.21
N GLU A 42 6.26 11.24 26.72
CA GLU A 42 7.07 10.22 26.07
C GLU A 42 6.54 9.98 24.65
N PHE A 43 7.43 9.93 23.64
CA PHE A 43 7.04 9.68 22.23
C PHE A 43 6.33 8.31 22.13
N ASN A 44 5.06 8.33 21.75
CA ASN A 44 4.31 7.11 21.52
C ASN A 44 4.39 6.73 20.03
N ALA A 45 5.31 5.85 19.73
CA ALA A 45 5.62 5.40 18.36
C ALA A 45 4.41 4.80 17.62
N GLU A 46 3.64 3.97 18.31
CA GLU A 46 2.47 3.25 17.75
C GLU A 46 1.34 4.22 17.42
N LYS A 47 1.03 5.13 18.37
CA LYS A 47 0.02 6.16 18.17
C LYS A 47 0.40 7.11 17.03
N TYR A 48 1.65 7.58 17.02
CA TYR A 48 2.15 8.46 15.96
C TYR A 48 2.03 7.81 14.58
N ALA A 49 2.49 6.56 14.44
CA ALA A 49 2.41 5.86 13.16
C ALA A 49 0.96 5.66 12.69
N ALA A 50 0.05 5.28 13.61
CA ALA A 50 -1.36 5.08 13.29
C ALA A 50 -2.04 6.38 12.83
N GLU A 51 -1.85 7.48 13.56
CA GLU A 51 -2.46 8.77 13.26
C GLU A 51 -1.95 9.33 11.93
N GLU A 52 -0.63 9.36 11.72
CA GLU A 52 -0.02 9.90 10.50
C GLU A 52 -0.43 9.13 9.25
N LEU A 53 -0.41 7.79 9.29
CA LEU A 53 -0.74 6.98 8.13
C LEU A 53 -2.23 7.00 7.80
N ASN A 54 -3.12 6.98 8.80
CA ASN A 54 -4.55 7.07 8.54
C ASN A 54 -4.97 8.44 8.04
N THR A 55 -4.41 9.52 8.62
CA THR A 55 -4.66 10.89 8.14
C THR A 55 -4.21 11.04 6.69
N TRP A 56 -3.00 10.54 6.36
CA TRP A 56 -2.51 10.56 4.98
C TRP A 56 -3.41 9.79 4.01
N ALA A 57 -3.84 8.59 4.38
CA ALA A 57 -4.72 7.76 3.55
C ALA A 57 -6.07 8.46 3.29
N GLU A 58 -6.67 9.04 4.32
CA GLU A 58 -7.94 9.78 4.21
C GLU A 58 -7.80 11.02 3.32
N GLU A 59 -6.79 11.86 3.54
CA GLU A 59 -6.54 13.08 2.76
C GLU A 59 -6.29 12.81 1.27
N ASN A 60 -5.69 11.66 0.94
CA ASN A 60 -5.37 11.26 -0.43
C ASN A 60 -6.38 10.29 -1.04
N GLY A 61 -7.48 9.97 -0.35
CA GLY A 61 -8.53 9.09 -0.84
C GLY A 61 -8.03 7.67 -1.09
N ILE A 62 -7.12 7.16 -0.26
CA ILE A 62 -6.54 5.83 -0.39
C ILE A 62 -7.34 4.86 0.48
N GLY A 63 -7.88 3.81 -0.12
CA GLY A 63 -8.72 2.81 0.53
C GLY A 63 -7.95 1.87 1.46
N VAL A 64 -7.24 2.42 2.46
CA VAL A 64 -6.52 1.64 3.48
C VAL A 64 -6.74 2.26 4.86
N ARG A 65 -6.87 1.39 5.88
CA ARG A 65 -6.92 1.77 7.28
C ARG A 65 -5.96 0.91 8.08
N PHE A 66 -5.21 1.54 8.98
CA PHE A 66 -4.23 0.91 9.85
C PHE A 66 -4.69 0.94 11.30
N GLU A 67 -4.57 -0.19 11.99
CA GLU A 67 -4.96 -0.37 13.39
C GLU A 67 -3.91 -1.21 14.13
N ASN A 68 -3.96 -1.22 15.45
CA ASN A 68 -3.19 -2.13 16.31
C ASN A 68 -1.70 -2.20 15.94
N PHE A 69 -1.03 -1.04 15.91
CA PHE A 69 0.41 -1.02 15.74
C PHE A 69 1.11 -1.65 16.94
N HIS A 70 2.12 -2.47 16.65
CA HIS A 70 3.10 -2.96 17.60
C HIS A 70 4.48 -2.70 17.04
N ILE A 71 5.27 -1.89 17.75
CA ILE A 71 6.60 -1.46 17.35
C ILE A 71 7.56 -1.86 18.45
N THR A 72 8.44 -2.81 18.16
CA THR A 72 9.42 -3.31 19.12
C THR A 72 10.84 -3.26 18.53
N PRO A 73 11.84 -2.81 19.30
CA PRO A 73 13.23 -2.88 18.86
C PRO A 73 13.69 -4.34 18.73
N ILE A 74 14.55 -4.59 17.73
CA ILE A 74 15.16 -5.92 17.52
C ILE A 74 16.24 -6.20 18.59
N ASN A 75 16.84 -5.15 19.15
CA ASN A 75 17.82 -5.26 20.23
C ASN A 75 17.60 -4.17 21.29
N ASP A 76 18.02 -4.47 22.52
CA ASP A 76 17.82 -3.61 23.70
C ASP A 76 18.77 -2.39 23.75
N ASN A 77 19.66 -2.22 22.78
CA ASN A 77 20.67 -1.16 22.78
C ASN A 77 20.27 0.07 21.95
N ILE A 78 19.09 0.06 21.32
CA ILE A 78 18.57 1.18 20.55
C ILE A 78 17.98 2.21 21.52
N SER A 79 18.34 3.48 21.37
CA SER A 79 17.82 4.57 22.19
C SER A 79 16.42 5.02 21.73
N ASP A 80 15.65 5.67 22.63
CA ASP A 80 14.33 6.22 22.31
C ASP A 80 14.39 7.21 21.12
N ALA A 81 15.46 8.00 21.03
CA ALA A 81 15.66 8.92 19.92
C ALA A 81 15.89 8.21 18.59
N GLU A 82 16.58 7.05 18.60
CA GLU A 82 16.74 6.22 17.39
C GLU A 82 15.43 5.52 17.04
N ILE A 83 14.66 5.04 18.01
CA ILE A 83 13.31 4.49 17.77
C ILE A 83 12.44 5.55 17.11
N GLU A 84 12.38 6.77 17.67
CA GLU A 84 11.60 7.86 17.10
C GLU A 84 12.03 8.17 15.66
N ALA A 85 13.32 8.27 15.40
CA ALA A 85 13.86 8.54 14.06
C ALA A 85 13.47 7.44 13.06
N SER A 86 13.60 6.16 13.45
CA SER A 86 13.23 5.02 12.61
C SER A 86 11.72 4.94 12.35
N VAL A 87 10.88 5.27 13.33
CA VAL A 87 9.42 5.31 13.15
C VAL A 87 9.00 6.43 12.22
N ARG A 88 9.60 7.61 12.34
CA ARG A 88 9.35 8.71 11.39
C ARG A 88 9.78 8.35 9.97
N SER A 89 10.95 7.76 9.81
CA SER A 89 11.44 7.23 8.52
C SER A 89 10.48 6.20 7.93
N TYR A 90 9.99 5.27 8.77
CA TYR A 90 9.00 4.29 8.38
C TYR A 90 7.69 4.92 7.87
N VAL A 91 7.16 5.90 8.59
CA VAL A 91 5.92 6.61 8.20
C VAL A 91 6.09 7.29 6.84
N GLU A 92 7.20 7.99 6.59
CA GLU A 92 7.46 8.63 5.30
C GLU A 92 7.63 7.61 4.17
N MET A 93 8.31 6.50 4.43
CA MET A 93 8.40 5.39 3.48
C MET A 93 7.01 4.84 3.14
N MET A 94 6.14 4.64 4.15
CA MET A 94 4.79 4.13 3.95
C MET A 94 3.90 5.13 3.20
N LYS A 95 3.99 6.43 3.44
CA LYS A 95 3.30 7.46 2.66
C LYS A 95 3.69 7.37 1.18
N THR A 96 5.00 7.26 0.90
CA THR A 96 5.50 7.06 -0.48
C THR A 96 5.00 5.76 -1.12
N ALA A 97 4.94 4.68 -0.33
CA ALA A 97 4.39 3.41 -0.80
C ALA A 97 2.90 3.53 -1.13
N MET A 98 2.12 4.22 -0.29
CA MET A 98 0.70 4.47 -0.51
C MET A 98 0.44 5.35 -1.75
N ASP A 99 1.27 6.36 -2.02
CA ASP A 99 1.19 7.15 -3.26
C ASP A 99 1.36 6.30 -4.53
N SER A 100 2.11 5.22 -4.44
CA SER A 100 2.30 4.27 -5.53
C SER A 100 1.21 3.21 -5.63
N MET A 101 0.28 3.15 -4.65
CA MET A 101 -0.80 2.18 -4.67
C MET A 101 -1.67 2.37 -5.89
N SER A 102 -1.84 1.31 -6.65
CA SER A 102 -2.80 1.25 -7.73
C SER A 102 -3.72 0.06 -7.51
N ILE A 103 -5.00 0.30 -7.69
CA ILE A 103 -6.02 -0.72 -7.68
C ILE A 103 -6.12 -1.26 -9.10
N ARG A 104 -5.95 -2.56 -9.28
CA ARG A 104 -6.09 -3.21 -10.59
C ARG A 104 -7.02 -4.39 -10.52
N VAL A 105 -8.01 -4.42 -11.41
CA VAL A 105 -8.78 -5.62 -11.71
C VAL A 105 -8.13 -6.37 -12.86
N THR A 106 -7.92 -7.64 -12.66
CA THR A 106 -7.67 -8.53 -13.80
C THR A 106 -8.94 -9.37 -14.03
N PRO A 107 -9.79 -8.99 -14.99
CA PRO A 107 -10.93 -9.82 -15.34
C PRO A 107 -10.40 -11.09 -16.01
N LEU A 108 -10.77 -12.25 -15.49
CA LEU A 108 -10.65 -13.49 -16.23
C LEU A 108 -11.78 -13.52 -17.27
N PRO A 109 -11.49 -13.68 -18.57
CA PRO A 109 -12.51 -13.62 -19.61
C PRO A 109 -13.53 -14.74 -19.41
N THR A 110 -14.77 -14.40 -19.15
CA THR A 110 -15.88 -15.34 -19.08
C THR A 110 -17.03 -14.86 -19.95
N THR A 111 -17.59 -15.78 -20.73
CA THR A 111 -18.74 -15.55 -21.61
C THR A 111 -20.08 -15.69 -20.89
N ARG A 112 -20.10 -15.79 -19.55
CA ARG A 112 -21.30 -16.01 -18.73
C ARG A 112 -21.54 -14.84 -17.77
N ALA A 113 -22.79 -14.67 -17.36
CA ALA A 113 -23.22 -13.65 -16.38
C ALA A 113 -22.53 -13.75 -14.99
N THR A 114 -21.83 -14.85 -14.70
CA THR A 114 -20.99 -15.02 -13.52
C THR A 114 -19.52 -15.07 -13.92
N GLY A 115 -18.74 -14.10 -13.44
CA GLY A 115 -17.29 -14.03 -13.65
C GLY A 115 -16.52 -14.32 -12.36
N THR A 116 -15.27 -14.77 -12.52
CA THR A 116 -14.28 -14.78 -11.44
C THR A 116 -13.38 -13.57 -11.62
N TYR A 117 -13.11 -12.87 -10.51
CA TYR A 117 -12.33 -11.65 -10.47
C TYR A 117 -11.32 -11.75 -9.34
N THR A 118 -10.29 -10.93 -9.38
CA THR A 118 -9.33 -10.75 -8.29
C THR A 118 -9.29 -9.28 -7.93
N ALA A 119 -9.62 -8.94 -6.69
CA ALA A 119 -9.30 -7.66 -6.08
C ALA A 119 -7.79 -7.65 -5.79
N SER A 120 -7.09 -6.57 -6.15
CA SER A 120 -5.64 -6.51 -5.99
C SER A 120 -5.22 -5.11 -5.61
N VAL A 121 -4.69 -4.96 -4.43
CA VAL A 121 -3.97 -3.75 -4.01
C VAL A 121 -2.50 -3.97 -4.31
N GLU A 122 -1.96 -3.12 -5.17
CA GLU A 122 -0.56 -3.12 -5.60
C GLU A 122 0.15 -1.94 -4.94
N SER A 123 1.31 -2.17 -4.35
CA SER A 123 2.13 -1.12 -3.78
C SER A 123 3.58 -1.30 -4.16
N MET A 124 4.24 -0.21 -4.52
CA MET A 124 5.69 -0.17 -4.68
C MET A 124 6.33 0.38 -3.40
N ILE A 125 7.05 -0.46 -2.69
CA ILE A 125 7.82 -0.04 -1.53
C ILE A 125 9.21 0.36 -2.02
N PRO A 126 9.66 1.61 -1.80
CA PRO A 126 10.98 2.08 -2.20
C PRO A 126 12.08 1.13 -1.75
N ALA A 127 13.05 0.86 -2.63
CA ALA A 127 14.18 -0.06 -2.44
C ALA A 127 13.84 -1.57 -2.31
N ILE A 128 12.57 -1.96 -2.33
CA ILE A 128 12.14 -3.36 -2.15
C ILE A 128 11.49 -3.91 -3.41
N GLY A 129 10.67 -3.11 -4.07
CA GLY A 129 9.93 -3.51 -5.26
C GLY A 129 8.41 -3.57 -5.07
N TRP A 130 7.74 -4.28 -5.98
CA TRP A 130 6.28 -4.39 -6.00
C TRP A 130 5.79 -5.52 -5.09
N GLY A 131 4.80 -5.20 -4.27
CA GLY A 131 4.02 -6.16 -3.49
C GLY A 131 2.54 -6.08 -3.81
N TYR A 132 1.84 -7.19 -3.67
CA TYR A 132 0.41 -7.30 -3.97
C TYR A 132 -0.30 -8.01 -2.83
N ILE A 133 -1.44 -7.46 -2.39
CA ILE A 133 -2.40 -8.16 -1.55
C ILE A 133 -3.62 -8.41 -2.40
N LYS A 134 -4.07 -9.64 -2.47
CA LYS A 134 -5.08 -10.12 -3.41
C LYS A 134 -6.19 -10.87 -2.71
N GLN A 135 -7.41 -10.77 -3.26
CA GLN A 135 -8.57 -11.56 -2.88
C GLN A 135 -9.33 -12.00 -4.13
N ASP A 136 -9.44 -13.29 -4.33
CA ASP A 136 -10.27 -13.81 -5.39
C ASP A 136 -11.75 -13.82 -5.00
N PHE A 137 -12.62 -13.49 -5.94
CA PHE A 137 -14.07 -13.48 -5.73
C PHE A 137 -14.83 -13.80 -7.01
N LYS A 138 -16.08 -14.23 -6.86
CA LYS A 138 -17.03 -14.43 -7.93
C LYS A 138 -18.12 -13.37 -7.85
N ALA A 139 -18.49 -12.79 -8.98
CA ALA A 139 -19.62 -11.88 -9.08
C ALA A 139 -20.56 -12.25 -10.23
N THR A 140 -21.86 -12.11 -10.01
CA THR A 140 -22.86 -12.24 -11.06
C THR A 140 -23.34 -10.86 -11.43
N VAL A 141 -23.10 -10.47 -12.69
CA VAL A 141 -23.41 -9.14 -13.22
C VAL A 141 -24.29 -9.27 -14.45
N SER A 142 -25.36 -8.51 -14.51
CA SER A 142 -26.29 -8.46 -15.66
C SER A 142 -26.90 -7.08 -15.77
N SER A 143 -26.95 -6.56 -17.01
CA SER A 143 -27.53 -5.21 -17.28
C SER A 143 -26.97 -4.12 -16.39
N SER A 144 -25.65 -4.11 -16.19
CA SER A 144 -24.93 -3.18 -15.30
C SER A 144 -25.42 -3.21 -13.85
N LYS A 145 -25.89 -4.37 -13.37
CA LYS A 145 -26.26 -4.59 -11.97
C LYS A 145 -25.61 -5.86 -11.43
N ILE A 146 -25.17 -5.80 -10.20
CA ILE A 146 -24.57 -6.90 -9.45
C ILE A 146 -25.68 -7.59 -8.66
N SER A 147 -25.85 -8.88 -8.88
CA SER A 147 -26.84 -9.68 -8.15
C SER A 147 -26.25 -10.48 -7.00
N SER A 148 -24.97 -10.83 -7.10
CA SER A 148 -24.26 -11.55 -6.02
C SER A 148 -22.76 -11.32 -6.11
N VAL A 149 -22.10 -11.35 -4.96
CA VAL A 149 -20.65 -11.41 -4.80
C VAL A 149 -20.35 -12.50 -3.77
N SER A 150 -19.34 -13.31 -4.03
CA SER A 150 -18.87 -14.34 -3.08
C SER A 150 -17.35 -14.46 -3.14
N LEU A 151 -16.69 -14.40 -1.99
CA LEU A 151 -15.25 -14.55 -1.90
C LEU A 151 -14.80 -15.99 -2.14
N VAL A 152 -13.58 -16.17 -2.64
CA VAL A 152 -12.97 -17.47 -2.91
C VAL A 152 -11.66 -17.55 -2.12
N GLY A 153 -11.64 -18.41 -1.12
CA GLY A 153 -10.49 -18.53 -0.22
C GLY A 153 -10.27 -17.31 0.66
N SER A 154 -9.09 -17.23 1.26
CA SER A 154 -8.60 -16.07 2.01
C SER A 154 -7.81 -15.13 1.11
N SER A 155 -7.64 -13.88 1.53
CA SER A 155 -6.69 -12.97 0.87
C SER A 155 -5.25 -13.50 1.03
N TYR A 156 -4.39 -13.14 0.10
CA TYR A 156 -3.01 -13.62 0.04
C TYR A 156 -2.10 -12.53 -0.55
N ASP A 157 -0.82 -12.65 -0.25
CA ASP A 157 0.21 -11.77 -0.82
C ASP A 157 0.99 -12.44 -1.94
N THR A 158 1.50 -11.63 -2.85
CA THR A 158 2.42 -12.04 -3.92
C THR A 158 3.42 -10.93 -4.22
N GLY A 159 4.61 -11.30 -4.72
CA GLY A 159 5.65 -10.34 -5.12
C GLY A 159 6.77 -10.22 -4.08
N PHE A 160 7.60 -9.18 -4.24
CA PHE A 160 8.67 -8.91 -3.30
C PHE A 160 8.13 -8.08 -2.14
N THR A 161 8.16 -8.65 -0.94
CA THR A 161 7.83 -7.93 0.29
C THR A 161 8.94 -8.13 1.32
N LEU A 162 9.33 -7.06 2.04
CA LEU A 162 10.13 -7.20 3.26
C LEU A 162 9.26 -7.60 4.45
N GLY A 163 7.98 -7.81 4.21
CA GLY A 163 7.01 -8.19 5.21
C GLY A 163 6.22 -9.42 4.80
N SER A 164 5.39 -9.89 5.69
CA SER A 164 4.41 -10.94 5.46
C SER A 164 3.00 -10.39 5.64
N TRP A 165 2.05 -10.93 4.88
CA TRP A 165 0.62 -10.72 5.05
C TRP A 165 0.01 -11.94 5.75
N GLU A 166 -0.63 -11.71 6.87
CA GLU A 166 -1.40 -12.71 7.60
C GLU A 166 -2.88 -12.35 7.48
N PRO A 167 -3.66 -13.05 6.62
CA PRO A 167 -5.06 -12.71 6.41
C PRO A 167 -5.89 -13.05 7.65
N ASN A 168 -6.68 -12.10 8.15
CA ASN A 168 -7.62 -12.34 9.22
C ASN A 168 -8.98 -12.75 8.64
N TYR A 169 -9.63 -11.85 7.90
CA TYR A 169 -10.86 -12.12 7.17
C TYR A 169 -11.09 -11.11 6.06
N SER A 170 -11.89 -11.50 5.09
CA SER A 170 -12.36 -10.62 4.02
C SER A 170 -13.88 -10.64 3.96
N TRP A 171 -14.48 -9.55 3.48
CA TRP A 171 -15.91 -9.48 3.23
C TRP A 171 -16.21 -8.66 1.99
N SER A 172 -17.44 -8.74 1.53
CA SER A 172 -17.89 -7.98 0.37
C SER A 172 -19.21 -7.29 0.66
N GLU A 173 -19.41 -6.14 0.05
CA GLU A 173 -20.62 -5.36 0.12
C GLU A 173 -21.13 -5.04 -1.28
N ILE A 174 -22.45 -4.88 -1.45
CA ILE A 174 -23.08 -4.47 -2.70
C ILE A 174 -23.91 -3.23 -2.40
N SER A 175 -23.73 -2.17 -3.20
CA SER A 175 -24.50 -0.93 -3.07
C SER A 175 -26.01 -1.15 -3.20
N SER A 176 -26.81 -0.27 -2.59
CA SER A 176 -28.28 -0.34 -2.64
C SER A 176 -28.83 -0.27 -4.08
N ASN A 177 -28.18 0.50 -4.96
CA ASN A 177 -28.51 0.60 -6.37
C ASN A 177 -27.97 -0.57 -7.22
N LYS A 178 -27.18 -1.48 -6.62
CA LYS A 178 -26.55 -2.66 -7.22
C LYS A 178 -25.56 -2.35 -8.35
N GLN A 179 -25.06 -1.14 -8.45
CA GLN A 179 -24.12 -0.75 -9.48
C GLN A 179 -22.66 -0.92 -9.04
N PHE A 180 -22.40 -1.02 -7.73
CA PHE A 180 -21.07 -1.14 -7.16
C PHE A 180 -20.99 -2.32 -6.19
N CYS A 181 -19.80 -2.89 -6.06
CA CYS A 181 -19.44 -3.73 -4.93
C CYS A 181 -18.07 -3.36 -4.40
N GLN A 182 -17.87 -3.63 -3.12
CA GLN A 182 -16.61 -3.44 -2.42
C GLN A 182 -16.11 -4.78 -1.91
N ILE A 183 -14.81 -4.98 -2.02
CA ILE A 183 -14.09 -6.11 -1.45
C ILE A 183 -13.15 -5.54 -0.39
N HIS A 184 -13.34 -6.00 0.83
CA HIS A 184 -12.52 -5.63 1.97
C HIS A 184 -11.59 -6.79 2.33
N MET A 185 -10.32 -6.49 2.54
CA MET A 185 -9.29 -7.45 2.91
C MET A 185 -8.66 -6.98 4.23
N LYS A 186 -8.95 -7.67 5.33
CA LYS A 186 -8.35 -7.39 6.63
C LYS A 186 -7.30 -8.44 6.98
N GLY A 187 -6.16 -7.98 7.45
CA GLY A 187 -5.07 -8.83 7.90
C GLY A 187 -3.99 -8.05 8.61
N THR A 188 -2.96 -8.74 9.04
CA THR A 188 -1.80 -8.18 9.72
C THR A 188 -0.61 -8.15 8.77
N ILE A 189 0.08 -7.02 8.70
CA ILE A 189 1.35 -6.88 7.97
C ILE A 189 2.47 -6.76 8.99
N ASN A 190 3.53 -7.55 8.78
CA ASN A 190 4.74 -7.51 9.58
C ASN A 190 5.90 -7.00 8.74
N TYR A 191 6.68 -6.06 9.26
CA TYR A 191 7.86 -5.47 8.62
C TYR A 191 9.06 -5.48 9.54
N LEU A 192 10.25 -5.59 8.91
CA LEU A 192 11.52 -5.24 9.53
C LEU A 192 11.98 -3.90 8.97
N TRP A 193 12.17 -2.89 9.81
CA TRP A 193 12.57 -1.56 9.38
C TRP A 193 13.56 -0.94 10.35
N GLU A 194 14.76 -0.62 9.87
CA GLU A 194 15.82 0.10 10.59
C GLU A 194 15.98 -0.32 12.07
N GLY A 195 16.05 -1.63 12.31
CA GLY A 195 16.23 -2.20 13.66
C GLY A 195 14.93 -2.35 14.47
N LEU A 196 13.77 -2.13 13.84
CA LEU A 196 12.45 -2.32 14.45
C LEU A 196 11.70 -3.49 13.83
N ASN A 197 10.99 -4.25 14.65
CA ASN A 197 9.87 -5.08 14.24
C ASN A 197 8.61 -4.24 14.29
N ILE A 198 7.91 -4.10 13.17
CA ILE A 198 6.67 -3.36 13.06
C ILE A 198 5.57 -4.32 12.60
N SER A 199 4.57 -4.51 13.43
CA SER A 199 3.35 -5.26 13.12
C SER A 199 2.16 -4.32 13.17
N LYS A 200 1.24 -4.44 12.23
CA LYS A 200 0.02 -3.62 12.18
C LYS A 200 -1.11 -4.34 11.48
N ASP A 201 -2.33 -4.15 11.96
CA ASP A 201 -3.53 -4.56 11.25
C ASP A 201 -3.86 -3.55 10.15
N CYS A 202 -4.21 -4.06 8.97
CA CYS A 202 -4.60 -3.26 7.82
C CYS A 202 -5.92 -3.76 7.27
N THR A 203 -6.78 -2.83 6.87
CA THR A 203 -7.94 -3.11 6.05
C THR A 203 -7.77 -2.40 4.72
N PHE A 204 -7.71 -3.16 3.65
CA PHE A 204 -7.70 -2.65 2.27
C PHE A 204 -9.09 -2.74 1.68
N LEU A 205 -9.46 -1.72 0.92
CA LEU A 205 -10.75 -1.60 0.25
C LEU A 205 -10.52 -1.47 -1.25
N ASP A 206 -11.19 -2.32 -2.01
CA ASP A 206 -11.20 -2.26 -3.47
C ASP A 206 -12.65 -2.17 -3.97
N THR A 207 -12.94 -1.19 -4.82
CA THR A 207 -14.30 -0.88 -5.30
C THR A 207 -14.43 -1.18 -6.78
N PHE A 208 -15.51 -1.86 -7.15
CA PHE A 208 -15.83 -2.25 -8.51
C PHE A 208 -17.18 -1.71 -8.94
N LYS A 209 -17.26 -1.33 -10.22
CA LYS A 209 -18.51 -0.88 -10.87
C LYS A 209 -18.98 -1.91 -11.89
N ALA A 210 -20.28 -2.19 -11.89
CA ALA A 210 -20.91 -2.99 -12.91
C ALA A 210 -20.96 -2.25 -14.26
N SER A 211 -20.50 -2.90 -15.33
CA SER A 211 -20.52 -2.40 -16.70
C SER A 211 -20.98 -3.51 -17.65
N GLY A 212 -22.20 -3.41 -18.15
CA GLY A 212 -22.81 -4.48 -18.98
C GLY A 212 -22.98 -5.77 -18.20
N SER A 213 -22.18 -6.78 -18.50
CA SER A 213 -22.15 -8.09 -17.84
C SER A 213 -20.83 -8.36 -17.10
N THR A 214 -20.03 -7.33 -16.84
CA THR A 214 -18.71 -7.44 -16.19
C THR A 214 -18.54 -6.41 -15.07
N LEU A 215 -17.47 -6.54 -14.30
CA LEU A 215 -17.00 -5.52 -13.38
C LEU A 215 -15.82 -4.76 -13.99
N VAL A 216 -15.70 -3.49 -13.64
CA VAL A 216 -14.56 -2.62 -13.92
C VAL A 216 -14.12 -1.93 -12.64
N ASP A 217 -12.86 -1.51 -12.57
CA ASP A 217 -12.34 -0.76 -11.43
C ASP A 217 -13.09 0.53 -11.20
N SER A 218 -13.17 0.92 -9.95
CA SER A 218 -13.75 2.18 -9.54
C SER A 218 -12.89 2.83 -8.45
N THR A 219 -12.65 4.11 -8.60
CA THR A 219 -11.92 4.94 -7.61
C THR A 219 -12.80 5.45 -6.47
N TYR A 220 -14.08 5.08 -6.45
CA TYR A 220 -14.98 5.50 -5.38
C TYR A 220 -14.71 4.70 -4.11
N LEU A 221 -14.37 5.37 -3.02
CA LEU A 221 -14.27 4.77 -1.69
C LEU A 221 -15.63 4.76 -0.99
N ASP A 222 -16.43 5.81 -1.19
CA ASP A 222 -17.80 5.89 -0.68
C ASP A 222 -18.81 5.45 -1.74
N TRP A 223 -19.96 4.94 -1.28
CA TRP A 223 -21.06 4.61 -2.19
C TRP A 223 -21.59 5.88 -2.85
N PRO A 224 -21.55 5.98 -4.18
CA PRO A 224 -22.28 7.07 -4.83
C PRO A 224 -23.78 6.84 -4.61
N ASP A 225 -24.44 7.81 -4.04
CA ASP A 225 -25.91 7.85 -3.82
C ASP A 225 -26.69 7.80 -5.14
#